data_baaa13acc2e68ce6d651e4d824021914
#
_entry.id   baaa13acc2e68ce6d651e4d824021914
#
_cell.length_a   1.000
_cell.length_b   1.000
_cell.length_c   1.000
_cell.angle_alpha   90.00
_cell.angle_beta   90.00
_cell.angle_gamma   90.00
#
_symmetry.space_group_name_H-M   'P 1'
#
loop_
_entity.id
_entity.type
_entity.pdbx_description
1 polymer ?
#
loop_
_entity_poly.entity_id
_entity_poly.type
_entity_poly.pdbx_seq_one_letter_code
_entity_poly.pdbx_strand_id
1 'polypeptide(L)'
;MHKLTYFLLVLVLGTLGLSVVRHRDLANSTTARQKDPDHHKRINERFPTADYDERDLSDPRKNAKRKRYNDGKLVYSAVEPWMVESEFTPEPHFTFPALPVAESDLVVVGTVGNAQSHLSENKKNIFSEFDLVVEDVLKSKLSGVAQGSVLTIDRIGGHVKYPNGQKVLYRVFGMNMPQAGSRYLFFLNSKHNKEDLSILTGYELTQNGAAPLDEELPQVKNLTGVSEKDILQRVRNLVRNSSN
;
A
#
# COMPACT_ATOMS: atom_id res chain seq x y z
N MET A 1 -6.36 -87.79 12.25
CA MET A 1 -5.97 -86.79 11.26
C MET A 1 -6.87 -85.50 11.33
N HIS A 2 -7.11 -84.95 12.53
CA HIS A 2 -7.97 -83.76 12.69
C HIS A 2 -7.36 -82.66 13.50
N LYS A 3 -6.05 -82.61 13.69
CA LYS A 3 -5.39 -81.53 14.49
C LYS A 3 -4.58 -80.53 13.67
N LEU A 4 -4.46 -80.72 12.34
CA LEU A 4 -3.63 -79.84 11.48
C LEU A 4 -4.45 -78.72 10.78
N THR A 5 -5.78 -78.87 10.76
CA THR A 5 -6.66 -77.95 10.03
C THR A 5 -7.02 -76.68 10.85
N TYR A 6 -6.89 -76.74 12.17
CA TYR A 6 -7.22 -75.57 13.02
C TYR A 6 -6.08 -74.53 13.13
N PHE A 7 -4.87 -74.94 12.81
CA PHE A 7 -3.72 -74.01 12.92
C PHE A 7 -3.58 -73.04 11.74
N LEU A 8 -4.17 -73.44 10.59
CA LEU A 8 -4.10 -72.60 9.38
C LEU A 8 -5.19 -71.53 9.34
N LEU A 9 -6.28 -71.71 10.11
CA LEU A 9 -7.38 -70.72 10.12
C LEU A 9 -7.11 -69.53 11.02
N VAL A 10 -6.27 -69.66 12.03
CA VAL A 10 -5.91 -68.60 12.95
C VAL A 10 -4.87 -67.66 12.36
N LEU A 11 -4.07 -68.12 11.40
CA LEU A 11 -3.03 -67.29 10.78
C LEU A 11 -3.53 -66.39 9.65
N VAL A 12 -4.71 -66.66 9.08
CA VAL A 12 -5.33 -65.87 8.01
C VAL A 12 -6.15 -64.67 8.58
N LEU A 13 -6.63 -64.79 9.83
CA LEU A 13 -7.39 -63.74 10.49
C LEU A 13 -6.52 -62.68 11.19
N GLY A 14 -5.22 -62.93 11.31
CA GLY A 14 -4.25 -62.01 11.98
C GLY A 14 -3.68 -60.91 11.08
N THR A 15 -3.86 -61.01 9.76
CA THR A 15 -3.23 -60.02 8.80
C THR A 15 -4.16 -59.01 8.19
N LEU A 16 -5.45 -58.99 8.60
CA LEU A 16 -6.43 -58.01 8.14
C LEU A 16 -6.69 -56.84 9.12
N GLY A 17 -5.91 -56.79 10.17
CA GLY A 17 -5.99 -55.69 11.12
C GLY A 17 -4.81 -54.77 11.01
N LEU A 18 -5.01 -53.49 10.67
CA LEU A 18 -4.10 -52.35 10.76
C LEU A 18 -3.40 -51.91 9.46
N SER A 19 -4.22 -51.61 8.45
CA SER A 19 -3.90 -50.50 7.56
C SER A 19 -4.93 -49.39 7.76
N VAL A 20 -5.00 -48.82 8.96
CA VAL A 20 -5.55 -47.49 9.15
C VAL A 20 -4.50 -46.54 8.60
N VAL A 21 -4.57 -46.36 7.30
CA VAL A 21 -3.98 -45.16 6.68
C VAL A 21 -4.65 -43.99 7.36
N ARG A 22 -3.94 -43.37 8.31
CA ARG A 22 -4.24 -42.01 8.71
C ARG A 22 -4.07 -41.14 7.47
N HIS A 23 -5.13 -40.99 6.69
CA HIS A 23 -5.31 -39.77 5.94
C HIS A 23 -5.28 -38.66 7.00
N ARG A 24 -4.10 -38.11 7.21
CA ARG A 24 -4.00 -36.73 7.69
C ARG A 24 -4.71 -35.95 6.60
N ASP A 25 -5.94 -35.59 6.89
CA ASP A 25 -6.59 -34.47 6.26
C ASP A 25 -5.59 -33.32 6.41
N LEU A 26 -4.79 -33.11 5.36
CA LEU A 26 -4.30 -31.79 5.02
C LEU A 26 -5.60 -30.99 4.75
N ALA A 27 -6.31 -30.68 5.83
CA ALA A 27 -7.21 -29.55 5.85
C ALA A 27 -6.31 -28.39 5.39
N ASN A 28 -6.36 -28.15 4.08
CA ASN A 28 -6.06 -26.84 3.53
C ASN A 28 -6.91 -25.88 4.35
N SER A 29 -6.38 -25.40 5.45
CA SER A 29 -6.83 -24.21 6.10
C SER A 29 -6.47 -23.05 5.16
N THR A 30 -7.11 -23.01 4.01
CA THR A 30 -7.44 -21.77 3.36
C THR A 30 -8.44 -21.13 4.33
N THR A 31 -7.89 -20.64 5.44
CA THR A 31 -8.59 -19.66 6.25
C THR A 31 -8.76 -18.51 5.28
N ALA A 32 -9.90 -18.49 4.61
CA ALA A 32 -10.39 -17.30 3.93
C ALA A 32 -10.26 -16.23 5.01
N ARG A 33 -9.24 -15.38 4.88
CA ARG A 33 -8.96 -14.29 5.80
C ARG A 33 -10.25 -13.49 5.80
N GLN A 34 -11.05 -13.68 6.84
CA GLN A 34 -12.32 -13.00 7.01
C GLN A 34 -11.96 -11.52 6.88
N LYS A 35 -12.38 -10.91 5.74
CA LYS A 35 -12.08 -9.50 5.46
C LYS A 35 -12.65 -8.73 6.64
N ASP A 36 -11.77 -8.18 7.47
CA ASP A 36 -12.15 -7.33 8.59
C ASP A 36 -12.88 -6.10 8.00
N PRO A 37 -14.21 -5.97 8.16
CA PRO A 37 -14.96 -4.85 7.59
C PRO A 37 -14.46 -3.50 8.14
N ASP A 38 -13.93 -3.47 9.37
CA ASP A 38 -13.36 -2.27 9.96
C ASP A 38 -12.02 -1.90 9.32
N HIS A 39 -11.31 -2.86 8.74
CA HIS A 39 -10.06 -2.60 8.05
C HIS A 39 -10.26 -1.71 6.82
N HIS A 40 -11.22 -2.05 5.94
CA HIS A 40 -11.56 -1.22 4.78
C HIS A 40 -12.04 0.17 5.17
N LYS A 41 -12.85 0.26 6.23
CA LYS A 41 -13.31 1.55 6.77
C LYS A 41 -12.12 2.41 7.21
N ARG A 42 -11.18 1.86 8.00
CA ARG A 42 -9.98 2.57 8.45
C ARG A 42 -9.10 3.04 7.30
N ILE A 43 -8.95 2.22 6.23
CA ILE A 43 -8.19 2.62 5.04
C ILE A 43 -8.89 3.79 4.35
N ASN A 44 -10.19 3.71 4.15
CA ASN A 44 -10.94 4.76 3.46
C ASN A 44 -10.90 6.09 4.22
N GLU A 45 -10.90 6.07 5.54
CA GLU A 45 -10.80 7.28 6.39
C GLU A 45 -9.46 8.02 6.25
N ARG A 46 -8.40 7.37 5.75
CA ARG A 46 -7.09 7.99 5.50
C ARG A 46 -7.08 8.91 4.28
N PHE A 47 -8.05 8.78 3.38
CA PHE A 47 -8.09 9.57 2.16
C PHE A 47 -8.58 11.00 2.43
N PRO A 48 -7.79 12.03 2.11
CA PRO A 48 -8.22 13.42 2.23
C PRO A 48 -9.40 13.72 1.32
N THR A 49 -10.05 14.85 1.52
CA THR A 49 -11.27 15.24 0.79
C THR A 49 -11.05 16.53 0.03
N ALA A 50 -11.51 16.58 -1.23
CA ALA A 50 -11.66 17.77 -2.04
C ALA A 50 -13.14 18.13 -2.19
N ASP A 51 -13.47 19.40 -2.23
CA ASP A 51 -14.80 19.85 -2.61
C ASP A 51 -14.92 19.91 -4.13
N TYR A 52 -16.02 19.38 -4.70
CA TYR A 52 -16.24 19.39 -6.16
C TYR A 52 -16.30 20.80 -6.74
N ASP A 53 -16.79 21.77 -5.96
CA ASP A 53 -16.90 23.19 -6.33
C ASP A 53 -15.65 23.99 -5.96
N GLU A 54 -14.53 23.30 -5.64
CA GLU A 54 -13.26 23.97 -5.40
C GLU A 54 -12.95 24.91 -6.58
N ARG A 55 -12.86 26.20 -6.28
CA ARG A 55 -12.53 27.23 -7.26
C ARG A 55 -11.07 27.16 -7.64
N ASP A 56 -10.71 27.82 -8.74
CA ASP A 56 -9.32 27.94 -9.14
C ASP A 56 -8.47 28.46 -8.00
N LEU A 57 -7.40 27.73 -7.73
CA LEU A 57 -6.49 28.06 -6.66
C LEU A 57 -5.69 29.30 -7.08
N SER A 58 -5.49 30.20 -6.14
CA SER A 58 -4.66 31.40 -6.37
C SER A 58 -3.18 31.06 -6.58
N ASP A 59 -2.76 29.83 -6.21
CA ASP A 59 -1.39 29.35 -6.35
C ASP A 59 -1.14 28.77 -7.76
N PRO A 60 -0.29 29.41 -8.60
CA PRO A 60 0.04 28.93 -9.94
C PRO A 60 0.65 27.51 -9.96
N ARG A 61 1.39 27.09 -8.90
CA ARG A 61 1.99 25.77 -8.81
C ARG A 61 0.92 24.70 -8.65
N LYS A 62 -0.07 24.94 -7.79
CA LYS A 62 -1.22 24.03 -7.63
C LYS A 62 -2.04 23.93 -8.91
N ASN A 63 -2.25 25.03 -9.63
CA ASN A 63 -2.94 25.00 -10.92
C ASN A 63 -2.15 24.20 -11.98
N ALA A 64 -0.82 24.36 -12.04
CA ALA A 64 0.01 23.58 -12.94
C ALA A 64 -0.05 22.08 -12.58
N LYS A 65 -0.07 21.73 -11.30
CA LYS A 65 -0.23 20.34 -10.84
C LYS A 65 -1.61 19.79 -11.21
N ARG A 66 -2.70 20.54 -11.03
CA ARG A 66 -4.05 20.14 -11.44
C ARG A 66 -4.13 19.80 -12.93
N LYS A 67 -3.45 20.56 -13.80
CA LYS A 67 -3.35 20.27 -15.24
C LYS A 67 -2.66 18.94 -15.52
N ARG A 68 -1.58 18.62 -14.81
CA ARG A 68 -0.87 17.35 -14.98
C ARG A 68 -1.72 16.14 -14.69
N TYR A 69 -2.62 16.26 -13.72
CA TYR A 69 -3.56 15.19 -13.37
C TYR A 69 -4.75 15.08 -14.33
N ASN A 70 -4.87 15.94 -15.39
CA ASN A 70 -5.90 15.80 -16.42
C ASN A 70 -5.76 14.50 -17.21
N ASP A 71 -4.52 14.01 -17.42
CA ASP A 71 -4.20 12.82 -18.21
C ASP A 71 -4.01 11.57 -17.33
N GLY A 72 -4.36 11.67 -16.05
CA GLY A 72 -4.23 10.57 -15.10
C GLY A 72 -5.03 9.35 -15.53
N LYS A 73 -4.40 8.18 -15.50
CA LYS A 73 -5.06 6.91 -15.82
C LYS A 73 -5.94 6.50 -14.65
N LEU A 74 -7.23 6.32 -14.95
CA LEU A 74 -8.27 5.63 -14.20
C LEU A 74 -8.08 5.51 -12.68
N VAL A 75 -8.77 6.37 -11.99
CA VAL A 75 -9.00 6.27 -10.56
C VAL A 75 -10.33 5.55 -10.36
N TYR A 76 -10.31 4.47 -9.56
CA TYR A 76 -11.56 3.77 -9.22
C TYR A 76 -12.38 4.62 -8.27
N SER A 77 -13.68 4.68 -8.53
CA SER A 77 -14.63 5.26 -7.59
C SER A 77 -15.31 4.14 -6.79
N ALA A 78 -15.21 4.20 -5.46
CA ALA A 78 -16.10 3.48 -4.58
C ALA A 78 -16.99 4.50 -3.88
N VAL A 79 -18.30 4.37 -4.00
CA VAL A 79 -19.27 5.19 -3.26
C VAL A 79 -19.68 4.41 -2.01
N GLU A 80 -19.60 5.02 -0.84
CA GLU A 80 -20.09 4.40 0.39
C GLU A 80 -21.61 4.46 0.49
N PRO A 81 -22.24 3.47 1.13
CA PRO A 81 -21.84 2.09 1.48
C PRO A 81 -22.52 1.00 0.65
N TRP A 82 -23.17 1.31 -0.47
CA TRP A 82 -24.04 0.42 -1.26
C TRP A 82 -23.63 0.27 -2.71
N MET A 83 -22.42 0.60 -3.06
CA MET A 83 -22.03 0.53 -4.45
C MET A 83 -21.57 -0.84 -4.87
N VAL A 84 -22.24 -1.29 -5.92
CA VAL A 84 -21.77 -2.30 -6.83
C VAL A 84 -20.35 -1.92 -7.27
N GLU A 85 -19.35 -2.72 -6.84
CA GLU A 85 -18.02 -2.68 -7.42
C GLU A 85 -18.20 -2.84 -8.93
N SER A 86 -17.95 -1.78 -9.69
CA SER A 86 -17.78 -1.96 -11.12
C SER A 86 -16.43 -2.66 -11.28
N GLU A 87 -16.49 -3.96 -11.57
CA GLU A 87 -15.35 -4.81 -11.88
C GLU A 87 -14.65 -4.33 -13.14
N PHE A 88 -13.83 -3.32 -13.04
CA PHE A 88 -12.79 -3.09 -14.02
C PHE A 88 -11.49 -2.72 -13.31
N THR A 89 -10.75 -3.74 -12.93
CA THR A 89 -9.38 -3.64 -12.45
C THR A 89 -8.42 -3.88 -13.62
N PRO A 90 -7.84 -2.84 -14.24
CA PRO A 90 -6.51 -3.03 -14.73
C PRO A 90 -5.65 -3.24 -13.49
N GLU A 91 -5.09 -4.42 -13.31
CA GLU A 91 -4.09 -4.66 -12.28
C GLU A 91 -3.01 -3.60 -12.46
N PRO A 92 -2.77 -2.74 -11.48
CA PRO A 92 -1.65 -1.84 -11.57
C PRO A 92 -0.41 -2.71 -11.55
N HIS A 93 0.26 -2.82 -12.69
CA HIS A 93 1.56 -3.48 -12.79
C HIS A 93 2.59 -2.61 -12.07
N PHE A 94 2.62 -2.69 -10.74
CA PHE A 94 3.70 -2.13 -9.96
C PHE A 94 4.93 -3.01 -10.15
N THR A 95 5.83 -2.54 -11.01
CA THR A 95 7.06 -3.26 -11.39
C THR A 95 8.25 -2.94 -10.49
N PHE A 96 8.04 -2.24 -9.37
CA PHE A 96 9.11 -1.89 -8.46
C PHE A 96 9.25 -2.90 -7.31
N PRO A 97 10.47 -3.08 -6.74
CA PRO A 97 10.71 -3.95 -5.60
C PRO A 97 10.07 -3.41 -4.30
N ALA A 98 10.03 -4.22 -3.26
CA ALA A 98 9.51 -3.80 -1.95
C ALA A 98 10.19 -2.55 -1.39
N LEU A 99 11.50 -2.41 -1.62
CA LEU A 99 12.29 -1.22 -1.27
C LEU A 99 12.85 -0.59 -2.56
N PRO A 100 12.08 0.27 -3.27
CA PRO A 100 12.43 0.78 -4.59
C PRO A 100 13.47 1.92 -4.51
N VAL A 101 14.64 1.63 -3.93
CA VAL A 101 15.72 2.59 -3.76
C VAL A 101 16.27 3.08 -5.10
N ALA A 102 16.41 2.18 -6.09
CA ALA A 102 16.95 2.54 -7.41
C ALA A 102 16.02 3.47 -8.17
N GLU A 103 14.71 3.20 -8.08
CA GLU A 103 13.63 3.91 -8.76
C GLU A 103 13.31 5.26 -8.12
N SER A 104 13.76 5.48 -6.87
CA SER A 104 13.49 6.72 -6.13
C SER A 104 14.55 7.79 -6.40
N ASP A 105 14.11 9.03 -6.48
CA ASP A 105 14.99 10.21 -6.48
C ASP A 105 15.29 10.69 -5.06
N LEU A 106 14.37 10.41 -4.13
CA LEU A 106 14.51 10.75 -2.72
C LEU A 106 13.98 9.60 -1.85
N VAL A 107 14.75 9.20 -0.83
CA VAL A 107 14.33 8.26 0.20
C VAL A 107 14.52 8.91 1.55
N VAL A 108 13.43 9.12 2.28
CA VAL A 108 13.45 9.87 3.54
C VAL A 108 12.62 9.18 4.61
N VAL A 109 12.98 9.46 5.87
CA VAL A 109 12.09 9.28 7.02
C VAL A 109 11.50 10.64 7.37
N GLY A 110 10.22 10.70 7.66
CA GLY A 110 9.57 11.92 8.08
C GLY A 110 8.15 11.72 8.59
N THR A 111 7.63 12.77 9.20
CA THR A 111 6.26 12.81 9.74
C THR A 111 5.36 13.58 8.79
N VAL A 112 4.22 12.98 8.47
CA VAL A 112 3.17 13.60 7.65
C VAL A 112 2.43 14.63 8.50
N GLY A 113 2.41 15.87 8.04
CA GLY A 113 1.67 16.97 8.67
C GLY A 113 0.24 17.04 8.14
N ASN A 114 -0.01 18.05 7.31
CA ASN A 114 -1.32 18.28 6.70
C ASN A 114 -1.56 17.35 5.49
N ALA A 115 -2.83 17.09 5.19
CA ALA A 115 -3.25 16.32 4.03
C ALA A 115 -4.47 16.98 3.38
N GLN A 116 -4.42 17.20 2.06
CA GLN A 116 -5.49 17.82 1.29
C GLN A 116 -5.62 17.17 -0.08
N SER A 117 -6.86 16.93 -0.52
CA SER A 117 -7.11 16.50 -1.91
C SER A 117 -7.49 17.65 -2.79
N HIS A 118 -7.19 17.52 -4.08
CA HIS A 118 -7.51 18.47 -5.15
C HIS A 118 -8.02 17.75 -6.37
N LEU A 119 -9.00 18.34 -7.04
CA LEU A 119 -9.45 17.86 -8.35
C LEU A 119 -8.47 18.29 -9.44
N SER A 120 -8.28 17.44 -10.46
CA SER A 120 -7.67 17.87 -11.71
C SER A 120 -8.47 19.05 -12.31
N GLU A 121 -7.86 19.82 -13.22
CA GLU A 121 -8.51 20.98 -13.85
C GLU A 121 -9.79 20.56 -14.60
N ASN A 122 -9.76 19.41 -15.28
CA ASN A 122 -10.92 18.85 -15.99
C ASN A 122 -11.90 18.09 -15.09
N LYS A 123 -11.65 18.05 -13.77
CA LYS A 123 -12.46 17.37 -12.73
C LYS A 123 -12.68 15.86 -12.96
N LYS A 124 -11.85 15.21 -13.79
CA LYS A 124 -11.93 13.76 -14.06
C LYS A 124 -11.07 12.91 -13.15
N ASN A 125 -10.08 13.54 -12.50
CA ASN A 125 -9.16 12.89 -11.59
C ASN A 125 -9.04 13.66 -10.29
N ILE A 126 -8.49 13.00 -9.28
CA ILE A 126 -8.20 13.58 -7.97
C ILE A 126 -6.82 13.14 -7.53
N PHE A 127 -6.12 14.01 -6.84
CA PHE A 127 -4.85 13.72 -6.17
C PHE A 127 -4.84 14.33 -4.78
N SER A 128 -4.04 13.75 -3.90
CA SER A 128 -3.85 14.23 -2.53
C SER A 128 -2.43 14.70 -2.34
N GLU A 129 -2.27 15.84 -1.70
CA GLU A 129 -1.01 16.43 -1.27
C GLU A 129 -0.84 16.25 0.24
N PHE A 130 0.40 16.05 0.65
CA PHE A 130 0.78 15.88 2.05
C PHE A 130 2.01 16.74 2.34
N ASP A 131 1.98 17.46 3.46
CA ASP A 131 3.17 18.11 3.99
C ASP A 131 4.00 17.07 4.73
N LEU A 132 5.26 16.91 4.36
CA LEU A 132 6.19 15.98 4.98
C LEU A 132 7.32 16.73 5.66
N VAL A 133 7.40 16.61 6.98
CA VAL A 133 8.54 17.13 7.76
C VAL A 133 9.63 16.05 7.75
N VAL A 134 10.75 16.33 7.11
CA VAL A 134 11.87 15.40 6.95
C VAL A 134 12.64 15.26 8.25
N GLU A 135 12.83 14.02 8.71
CA GLU A 135 13.62 13.68 9.91
C GLU A 135 14.99 13.09 9.56
N ASP A 136 15.06 12.28 8.51
CA ASP A 136 16.32 11.68 8.02
C ASP A 136 16.28 11.55 6.50
N VAL A 137 17.41 11.78 5.85
CA VAL A 137 17.61 11.66 4.40
C VAL A 137 18.52 10.47 4.12
N LEU A 138 17.96 9.38 3.63
CA LEU A 138 18.71 8.15 3.34
C LEU A 138 19.32 8.17 1.93
N LYS A 139 18.63 8.78 0.97
CA LYS A 139 19.07 9.00 -0.41
C LYS A 139 18.48 10.28 -0.94
N SER A 140 19.26 11.09 -1.63
CA SER A 140 18.77 12.26 -2.37
C SER A 140 19.54 12.47 -3.65
N LYS A 141 18.82 12.59 -4.78
CA LYS A 141 19.32 13.15 -6.04
C LYS A 141 18.95 14.65 -6.15
N LEU A 142 18.27 15.18 -5.15
CA LEU A 142 17.74 16.54 -5.11
C LEU A 142 18.66 17.41 -4.23
N SER A 143 18.95 18.61 -4.70
CA SER A 143 19.67 19.60 -3.89
C SER A 143 18.75 20.29 -2.89
N GLY A 144 19.26 20.61 -1.70
CA GLY A 144 18.55 21.41 -0.70
C GLY A 144 17.56 20.66 0.17
N VAL A 145 17.52 19.32 0.10
CA VAL A 145 16.72 18.51 1.02
C VAL A 145 17.60 18.07 2.19
N ALA A 146 17.19 18.44 3.40
CA ALA A 146 17.90 18.12 4.64
C ALA A 146 16.88 17.81 5.76
N GLN A 147 17.37 17.33 6.89
CA GLN A 147 16.57 17.22 8.11
C GLN A 147 15.93 18.58 8.46
N GLY A 148 14.65 18.56 8.81
CA GLY A 148 13.85 19.76 9.09
C GLY A 148 13.23 20.41 7.85
N SER A 149 13.57 19.97 6.63
CA SER A 149 12.87 20.43 5.42
C SER A 149 11.39 20.02 5.46
N VAL A 150 10.52 20.92 4.98
CA VAL A 150 9.12 20.61 4.73
C VAL A 150 8.95 20.42 3.22
N LEU A 151 8.51 19.25 2.82
CA LEU A 151 8.27 18.87 1.43
C LEU A 151 6.78 18.69 1.19
N THR A 152 6.30 19.10 0.02
CA THR A 152 4.97 18.69 -0.45
C THR A 152 5.12 17.46 -1.32
N ILE A 153 4.54 16.35 -0.88
CA ILE A 153 4.50 15.09 -1.61
C ILE A 153 3.07 14.79 -2.04
N ASP A 154 2.90 14.06 -3.15
CA ASP A 154 1.56 13.80 -3.68
C ASP A 154 1.33 12.34 -4.07
N ARG A 155 0.05 11.99 -4.18
CA ARG A 155 -0.41 10.71 -4.68
C ARG A 155 -1.78 10.83 -5.32
N ILE A 156 -2.03 10.06 -6.40
CA ILE A 156 -3.33 9.98 -7.04
C ILE A 156 -4.35 9.32 -6.09
N GLY A 157 -5.56 9.88 -6.04
CA GLY A 157 -6.67 9.43 -5.20
C GLY A 157 -7.07 10.44 -4.13
N GLY A 158 -8.23 10.20 -3.51
CA GLY A 158 -8.83 11.06 -2.49
C GLY A 158 -10.35 10.94 -2.48
N HIS A 159 -11.01 11.65 -1.58
CA HIS A 159 -12.47 11.79 -1.61
C HIS A 159 -12.88 13.07 -2.34
N VAL A 160 -13.98 12.99 -3.06
CA VAL A 160 -14.69 14.16 -3.60
C VAL A 160 -16.00 14.31 -2.86
N LYS A 161 -16.23 15.49 -2.29
CA LYS A 161 -17.51 15.89 -1.72
C LYS A 161 -18.28 16.70 -2.73
N TYR A 162 -19.41 16.18 -3.17
CA TYR A 162 -20.31 16.82 -4.14
C TYR A 162 -21.27 17.80 -3.47
N PRO A 163 -21.87 18.78 -4.23
CA PRO A 163 -22.80 19.77 -3.68
C PRO A 163 -24.05 19.16 -3.03
N ASN A 164 -24.46 17.97 -3.47
CA ASN A 164 -25.57 17.21 -2.88
C ASN A 164 -25.22 16.53 -1.55
N GLY A 165 -23.99 16.75 -1.03
CA GLY A 165 -23.48 16.15 0.20
C GLY A 165 -22.91 14.74 0.03
N GLN A 166 -23.04 14.13 -1.13
CA GLN A 166 -22.47 12.81 -1.42
C GLN A 166 -20.95 12.88 -1.40
N LYS A 167 -20.32 11.88 -0.75
CA LYS A 167 -18.87 11.73 -0.71
C LYS A 167 -18.48 10.48 -1.48
N VAL A 168 -17.59 10.63 -2.45
CA VAL A 168 -17.13 9.55 -3.33
C VAL A 168 -15.63 9.36 -3.15
N LEU A 169 -15.20 8.13 -2.90
CA LEU A 169 -13.78 7.76 -2.83
C LEU A 169 -13.27 7.39 -4.22
N TYR A 170 -12.16 8.00 -4.61
CA TYR A 170 -11.37 7.65 -5.79
C TYR A 170 -10.03 7.11 -5.34
N ARG A 171 -9.70 5.89 -5.71
CA ARG A 171 -8.40 5.27 -5.39
C ARG A 171 -7.91 4.37 -6.51
N VAL A 172 -6.61 4.20 -6.60
CA VAL A 172 -5.98 3.15 -7.40
C VAL A 172 -5.89 1.90 -6.53
N PHE A 173 -6.26 0.75 -7.09
CA PHE A 173 -6.19 -0.51 -6.36
C PHE A 173 -4.77 -0.77 -5.82
N GLY A 174 -4.69 -1.21 -4.56
CA GLY A 174 -3.42 -1.46 -3.88
C GLY A 174 -2.64 -0.21 -3.45
N MET A 175 -3.10 1.00 -3.78
CA MET A 175 -2.50 2.25 -3.33
C MET A 175 -3.31 2.86 -2.19
N ASN A 176 -2.68 3.02 -1.03
CA ASN A 176 -3.27 3.67 0.13
C ASN A 176 -2.65 5.04 0.38
N MET A 177 -3.31 5.86 1.20
CA MET A 177 -2.85 7.19 1.55
C MET A 177 -2.13 7.20 2.89
N PRO A 178 -1.05 7.98 3.05
CA PRO A 178 -0.44 8.18 4.36
C PRO A 178 -1.39 8.96 5.28
N GLN A 179 -1.29 8.69 6.57
CA GLN A 179 -2.09 9.33 7.60
C GLN A 179 -1.35 10.54 8.18
N ALA A 180 -2.04 11.68 8.30
CA ALA A 180 -1.52 12.84 9.00
C ALA A 180 -1.20 12.49 10.46
N GLY A 181 -0.07 13.00 10.97
CA GLY A 181 0.46 12.72 12.28
C GLY A 181 1.29 11.43 12.37
N SER A 182 1.27 10.57 11.36
CA SER A 182 2.07 9.35 11.32
C SER A 182 3.45 9.57 10.69
N ARG A 183 4.37 8.72 11.09
CA ARG A 183 5.77 8.73 10.67
C ARG A 183 6.05 7.61 9.67
N TYR A 184 6.73 7.94 8.58
CA TYR A 184 6.94 7.03 7.45
C TYR A 184 8.39 7.01 6.98
N LEU A 185 8.80 5.88 6.44
CA LEU A 185 9.87 5.76 5.46
C LEU A 185 9.23 5.88 4.07
N PHE A 186 9.54 6.92 3.31
CA PHE A 186 9.02 7.14 1.97
C PHE A 186 10.06 6.91 0.88
N PHE A 187 9.57 6.39 -0.23
CA PHE A 187 10.24 6.30 -1.52
C PHE A 187 9.55 7.24 -2.49
N LEU A 188 10.24 8.31 -2.90
CA LEU A 188 9.68 9.43 -3.64
C LEU A 188 10.36 9.57 -4.99
N ASN A 189 9.57 10.00 -5.99
CA ASN A 189 10.04 10.23 -7.35
C ASN A 189 9.63 11.63 -7.82
N SER A 190 10.54 12.31 -8.54
CA SER A 190 10.34 13.66 -9.06
C SER A 190 10.14 13.68 -10.57
N LYS A 191 9.19 12.88 -11.09
CA LYS A 191 9.00 12.66 -12.54
C LYS A 191 8.75 13.93 -13.36
N HIS A 192 8.20 14.97 -12.76
CA HIS A 192 7.75 16.16 -13.50
C HIS A 192 8.64 17.39 -13.28
N ASN A 193 8.96 17.68 -12.06
CA ASN A 193 9.95 18.69 -11.69
C ASN A 193 10.54 18.38 -10.31
N LYS A 194 11.63 19.05 -9.95
CA LYS A 194 12.31 18.80 -8.66
C LYS A 194 11.52 19.24 -7.42
N GLU A 195 10.44 19.99 -7.60
CA GLU A 195 9.60 20.50 -6.52
C GLU A 195 8.36 19.61 -6.29
N ASP A 196 8.02 18.74 -7.26
CA ASP A 196 6.84 17.89 -7.19
C ASP A 196 7.25 16.42 -7.00
N LEU A 197 7.09 15.96 -5.79
CA LEU A 197 7.48 14.63 -5.35
C LEU A 197 6.24 13.73 -5.24
N SER A 198 6.22 12.67 -6.04
CA SER A 198 5.16 11.66 -5.97
C SER A 198 5.60 10.48 -5.14
N ILE A 199 4.69 9.95 -4.33
CA ILE A 199 4.92 8.77 -3.51
C ILE A 199 4.88 7.53 -4.40
N LEU A 200 6.00 6.80 -4.52
CA LEU A 200 6.03 5.46 -5.11
C LEU A 200 5.42 4.45 -4.15
N THR A 201 5.94 4.39 -2.94
CA THR A 201 5.45 3.60 -1.82
C THR A 201 6.04 4.11 -0.51
N GLY A 202 5.65 3.50 0.61
CA GLY A 202 6.18 3.85 1.93
C GLY A 202 5.87 2.79 2.98
N TYR A 203 6.43 2.99 4.15
CA TYR A 203 6.21 2.15 5.33
C TYR A 203 5.95 3.04 6.53
N GLU A 204 4.80 2.89 7.16
CA GLU A 204 4.53 3.52 8.45
C GLU A 204 5.45 2.91 9.51
N LEU A 205 6.18 3.73 10.24
CA LEU A 205 7.12 3.31 11.28
C LEU A 205 6.39 3.37 12.63
N THR A 206 5.96 2.20 13.09
CA THR A 206 5.19 2.06 14.33
C THR A 206 5.99 1.37 15.43
N GLN A 207 5.49 1.37 16.64
CA GLN A 207 6.09 0.62 17.75
C GLN A 207 6.11 -0.90 17.48
N ASN A 208 5.20 -1.39 16.64
CA ASN A 208 5.12 -2.80 16.25
C ASN A 208 5.95 -3.16 15.00
N GLY A 209 6.77 -2.22 14.52
CA GLY A 209 7.58 -2.34 13.33
C GLY A 209 6.97 -1.65 12.11
N ALA A 210 7.54 -1.91 10.95
CA ALA A 210 7.14 -1.31 9.69
C ALA A 210 5.79 -1.87 9.20
N ALA A 211 4.85 -0.99 8.87
CA ALA A 211 3.58 -1.33 8.23
C ALA A 211 3.58 -0.78 6.80
N PRO A 212 3.51 -1.64 5.76
CA PRO A 212 3.48 -1.17 4.38
C PRO A 212 2.29 -0.22 4.14
N LEU A 213 2.54 0.90 3.47
CA LEU A 213 1.47 1.79 3.03
C LEU A 213 0.55 1.07 2.03
N ASP A 214 1.15 0.33 1.10
CA ASP A 214 0.47 -0.39 0.03
C ASP A 214 0.38 -1.89 0.33
N GLU A 215 -0.23 -2.24 1.47
CA GLU A 215 -0.27 -3.59 2.03
C GLU A 215 -0.91 -4.66 1.13
N GLU A 216 -1.73 -4.27 0.15
CA GLU A 216 -2.32 -5.19 -0.82
C GLU A 216 -1.29 -5.68 -1.86
N LEU A 217 -0.16 -4.98 -2.03
CA LEU A 217 0.89 -5.36 -2.97
C LEU A 217 1.70 -6.56 -2.45
N PRO A 218 1.81 -7.65 -3.24
CA PRO A 218 2.48 -8.88 -2.77
C PRO A 218 3.93 -8.67 -2.33
N GLN A 219 4.68 -7.80 -3.04
CA GLN A 219 6.11 -7.59 -2.80
C GLN A 219 6.44 -6.96 -1.45
N VAL A 220 5.49 -6.21 -0.84
CA VAL A 220 5.74 -5.52 0.45
C VAL A 220 5.39 -6.37 1.67
N LYS A 221 4.64 -7.47 1.51
CA LYS A 221 4.12 -8.28 2.62
C LYS A 221 5.20 -8.83 3.55
N ASN A 222 6.36 -9.18 3.01
CA ASN A 222 7.48 -9.74 3.76
C ASN A 222 8.21 -8.72 4.65
N LEU A 223 7.84 -7.44 4.56
CA LEU A 223 8.41 -6.37 5.37
C LEU A 223 7.47 -5.91 6.49
N THR A 224 6.27 -6.47 6.57
CA THR A 224 5.33 -6.19 7.66
C THR A 224 5.90 -6.64 9.00
N GLY A 225 5.93 -5.75 10.00
CA GLY A 225 6.44 -6.03 11.34
C GLY A 225 7.96 -6.05 11.47
N VAL A 226 8.70 -5.80 10.39
CA VAL A 226 10.17 -5.64 10.45
C VAL A 226 10.48 -4.40 11.30
N SER A 227 11.45 -4.53 12.23
CA SER A 227 11.84 -3.41 13.09
C SER A 227 12.29 -2.20 12.28
N GLU A 228 12.04 -0.99 12.80
CA GLU A 228 12.51 0.24 12.16
C GLU A 228 14.02 0.18 11.89
N LYS A 229 14.80 -0.25 12.88
CA LYS A 229 16.26 -0.39 12.75
C LYS A 229 16.63 -1.28 11.56
N ASP A 230 15.97 -2.41 11.41
CA ASP A 230 16.31 -3.38 10.37
C ASP A 230 15.88 -2.91 8.98
N ILE A 231 14.70 -2.31 8.83
CA ILE A 231 14.26 -1.79 7.53
C ILE A 231 15.16 -0.62 7.09
N LEU A 232 15.50 0.30 7.98
CA LEU A 232 16.41 1.41 7.66
C LEU A 232 17.82 0.92 7.32
N GLN A 233 18.32 -0.12 8.01
CA GLN A 233 19.61 -0.72 7.69
C GLN A 233 19.61 -1.37 6.29
N ARG A 234 18.54 -2.08 5.92
CA ARG A 234 18.37 -2.64 4.56
C ARG A 234 18.39 -1.54 3.50
N VAL A 235 17.66 -0.44 3.71
CA VAL A 235 17.65 0.70 2.79
C VAL A 235 19.05 1.32 2.66
N ARG A 236 19.75 1.58 3.76
CA ARG A 236 21.12 2.13 3.72
C ARG A 236 22.09 1.22 2.96
N ASN A 237 21.96 -0.09 3.09
CA ASN A 237 22.76 -1.05 2.34
C ASN A 237 22.46 -0.97 0.84
N LEU A 238 21.18 -0.89 0.45
CA LEU A 238 20.78 -0.74 -0.95
C LEU A 238 21.28 0.58 -1.55
N VAL A 239 21.22 1.69 -0.80
CA VAL A 239 21.76 2.98 -1.23
C VAL A 239 23.25 2.89 -1.52
N ARG A 240 24.04 2.28 -0.62
CA ARG A 240 25.49 2.10 -0.83
C ARG A 240 25.81 1.28 -2.07
N ASN A 241 25.06 0.21 -2.30
CA ASN A 241 25.28 -0.68 -3.45
C ASN A 241 24.84 -0.05 -4.79
N SER A 242 23.94 0.93 -4.77
CA SER A 242 23.51 1.65 -5.98
C SER A 242 24.40 2.83 -6.34
N SER A 243 25.37 3.18 -5.49
CA SER A 243 26.31 4.29 -5.70
C SER A 243 27.68 3.82 -6.23
N ASN A 244 27.88 2.50 -6.31
CA ASN A 244 29.07 1.84 -6.91
C ASN A 244 28.73 1.35 -8.33
#